data_876743b0ef06c82f165c7402b70db7b4
#
_entry.id   876743b0ef06c82f165c7402b70db7b4
#
_cell.length_a   1.000
_cell.length_b   1.000
_cell.length_c   1.000
_cell.angle_alpha   90.00
_cell.angle_beta   90.00
_cell.angle_gamma   90.00
#
_symmetry.space_group_name_H-M   'P 1'
#
loop_
_entity.id
_entity.type
_entity.pdbx_description
1 polymer ?
#
loop_
_entity_poly.entity_id
_entity_poly.type
_entity_poly.pdbx_seq_one_letter_code
_entity_poly.pdbx_strand_id
1 'polypeptide(L)'
;DPWSAVSAGGWQYATVEHHPAEEWTYSEVLIPRAGLAGLELPLAGLLALEALRIAAWRPRLATEGDEKTIPHELDWLRSAVHLTKGCYRGQETVAKVHNLGHPPRRLVMLHLDGSDSVLPSPGDEVLLGEKTVGQVTSAARHFELGPIALAIVKRTTDPHAELAVRSEGILVPAAQEIVVPPEAGAAANVPRLPRLGAVTRSGSSAEDGRG
;
A
#
# COMPACT_ATOMS: atom_id res chain seq x y z
N ASP A 1 17.21 7.41 -10.97
CA ASP A 1 15.78 7.63 -10.89
C ASP A 1 15.41 8.10 -9.48
N PRO A 2 14.82 9.30 -9.30
CA PRO A 2 14.45 9.81 -7.99
C PRO A 2 13.35 8.99 -7.30
N TRP A 3 12.75 8.02 -7.99
CA TRP A 3 11.71 7.15 -7.48
C TRP A 3 12.24 5.87 -6.82
N SER A 4 13.48 5.50 -7.07
CA SER A 4 14.06 4.25 -6.54
C SER A 4 14.50 4.36 -5.09
N ALA A 5 14.88 5.53 -4.63
CA ALA A 5 15.36 5.77 -3.27
C ALA A 5 14.43 6.69 -2.46
N VAL A 6 14.65 6.75 -1.16
CA VAL A 6 13.99 7.76 -0.31
C VAL A 6 14.44 9.14 -0.75
N SER A 7 13.49 10.01 -1.12
CA SER A 7 13.78 11.38 -1.51
C SER A 7 14.35 12.18 -0.33
N ALA A 8 15.15 13.21 -0.60
CA ALA A 8 15.65 14.11 0.45
C ALA A 8 14.46 14.68 1.25
N GLY A 9 14.40 14.40 2.56
CA GLY A 9 13.28 14.77 3.43
C GLY A 9 12.05 13.88 3.34
N GLY A 10 12.09 12.78 2.57
CA GLY A 10 11.09 11.73 2.57
C GLY A 10 11.27 10.72 3.70
N TRP A 11 10.41 9.72 3.73
CA TRP A 11 10.39 8.68 4.77
C TRP A 11 9.99 7.33 4.21
N GLN A 12 10.71 6.28 4.54
CA GLN A 12 10.39 4.90 4.18
C GLN A 12 9.87 4.14 5.39
N TYR A 13 8.69 3.56 5.28
CA TYR A 13 8.11 2.71 6.32
C TYR A 13 8.48 1.24 6.18
N ALA A 14 8.52 0.73 4.95
CA ALA A 14 8.89 -0.67 4.71
C ALA A 14 10.36 -0.89 5.03
N THR A 15 10.64 -1.87 5.89
CA THR A 15 12.01 -2.35 6.19
C THR A 15 12.28 -3.57 5.32
N VAL A 16 12.71 -3.35 4.10
CA VAL A 16 13.15 -4.39 3.16
C VAL A 16 14.63 -4.16 2.83
N GLU A 17 15.39 -5.23 2.68
CA GLU A 17 16.82 -5.15 2.35
C GLU A 17 17.03 -4.47 0.99
N HIS A 18 16.19 -4.83 0.01
CA HIS A 18 16.16 -4.22 -1.31
C HIS A 18 14.73 -3.85 -1.66
N HIS A 19 14.48 -2.56 -1.84
CA HIS A 19 13.16 -2.10 -2.25
C HIS A 19 13.00 -2.33 -3.76
N PRO A 20 11.93 -3.02 -4.24
CA PRO A 20 11.78 -3.37 -5.66
C PRO A 20 11.82 -2.16 -6.61
N ALA A 21 11.45 -0.97 -6.12
CA ALA A 21 11.55 0.26 -6.92
C ALA A 21 13.00 0.70 -7.20
N GLU A 22 14.00 0.15 -6.55
CA GLU A 22 15.42 0.48 -6.80
C GLU A 22 15.88 -0.03 -8.17
N GLU A 23 15.29 -1.15 -8.63
CA GLU A 23 15.57 -1.71 -9.94
C GLU A 23 14.75 -1.06 -11.06
N TRP A 24 13.77 -0.23 -10.69
CA TRP A 24 12.90 0.46 -11.65
C TRP A 24 13.60 1.68 -12.24
N THR A 25 14.31 1.48 -13.36
CA THR A 25 14.89 2.56 -14.15
C THR A 25 13.90 3.00 -15.23
N TYR A 26 13.19 4.08 -14.97
CA TYR A 26 12.13 4.58 -15.85
C TYR A 26 12.31 6.07 -16.10
N SER A 27 12.25 6.48 -17.36
CA SER A 27 12.28 7.87 -17.76
C SER A 27 11.15 8.18 -18.75
N GLU A 28 10.51 9.31 -18.58
CA GLU A 28 9.51 9.82 -19.51
C GLU A 28 10.11 10.92 -20.38
N VAL A 29 9.91 10.82 -21.69
CA VAL A 29 10.33 11.83 -22.64
C VAL A 29 9.09 12.38 -23.35
N LEU A 30 8.80 13.65 -23.15
CA LEU A 30 7.70 14.31 -23.81
C LEU A 30 8.14 14.75 -25.22
N ILE A 31 7.44 14.26 -26.23
CA ILE A 31 7.69 14.59 -27.63
C ILE A 31 6.39 15.01 -28.33
N PRO A 32 6.44 15.86 -29.36
CA PRO A 32 5.28 16.12 -30.20
C PRO A 32 4.76 14.83 -30.83
N ARG A 33 3.45 14.66 -30.90
CA ARG A 33 2.81 13.46 -31.46
C ARG A 33 3.31 13.13 -32.89
N ALA A 34 3.58 14.16 -33.70
CA ALA A 34 4.12 13.97 -35.06
C ALA A 34 5.54 13.38 -35.07
N GLY A 35 6.29 13.48 -33.98
CA GLY A 35 7.64 12.92 -33.85
C GLY A 35 7.65 11.43 -33.52
N LEU A 36 6.51 10.84 -33.12
CA LEU A 36 6.46 9.41 -32.73
C LEU A 36 6.89 8.46 -33.85
N ALA A 37 6.50 8.76 -35.09
CA ALA A 37 6.85 7.90 -36.23
C ALA A 37 8.34 7.88 -36.57
N GLY A 38 9.10 8.88 -36.11
CA GLY A 38 10.55 8.97 -36.32
C GLY A 38 11.39 8.38 -35.20
N LEU A 39 10.77 7.81 -34.16
CA LEU A 39 11.51 7.16 -33.08
C LEU A 39 11.97 5.76 -33.51
N GLU A 40 13.27 5.58 -33.57
CA GLU A 40 13.91 4.27 -33.81
C GLU A 40 14.13 3.51 -32.48
N LEU A 41 13.06 3.38 -31.67
CA LEU A 41 13.08 2.65 -30.41
C LEU A 41 12.24 1.37 -30.50
N PRO A 42 12.68 0.30 -29.84
CA PRO A 42 11.85 -0.89 -29.72
C PRO A 42 10.52 -0.56 -29.03
N LEU A 43 9.42 -1.05 -29.57
CA LEU A 43 8.09 -0.88 -28.97
C LEU A 43 7.84 -1.97 -27.94
N ALA A 44 7.30 -1.58 -26.79
CA ALA A 44 6.79 -2.48 -25.76
C ALA A 44 5.30 -2.22 -25.50
N GLY A 45 4.57 -3.25 -25.11
CA GLY A 45 3.14 -3.12 -24.78
C GLY A 45 2.91 -2.50 -23.41
N LEU A 46 1.79 -1.79 -23.25
CA LEU A 46 1.37 -1.23 -21.96
C LEU A 46 1.20 -2.30 -20.86
N LEU A 47 0.79 -3.52 -21.24
CA LEU A 47 0.66 -4.62 -20.26
C LEU A 47 2.00 -5.01 -19.63
N ALA A 48 3.09 -4.96 -20.42
CA ALA A 48 4.43 -5.20 -19.88
C ALA A 48 4.84 -4.09 -18.90
N LEU A 49 4.57 -2.84 -19.25
CA LEU A 49 4.81 -1.70 -18.36
C LEU A 49 4.01 -1.82 -17.05
N GLU A 50 2.73 -2.23 -17.13
CA GLU A 50 1.90 -2.44 -15.94
C GLU A 50 2.47 -3.56 -15.06
N ALA A 51 2.87 -4.69 -15.63
CA ALA A 51 3.46 -5.79 -14.88
C ALA A 51 4.73 -5.36 -14.14
N LEU A 52 5.65 -4.68 -14.82
CA LEU A 52 6.87 -4.16 -14.23
C LEU A 52 6.60 -3.11 -13.14
N ARG A 53 5.62 -2.22 -13.35
CA ARG A 53 5.21 -1.21 -12.38
C ARG A 53 4.69 -1.84 -11.10
N ILE A 54 3.81 -2.83 -11.21
CA ILE A 54 3.25 -3.55 -10.06
C ILE A 54 4.35 -4.27 -9.30
N ALA A 55 5.21 -5.01 -10.00
CA ALA A 55 6.35 -5.70 -9.40
C ALA A 55 7.32 -4.75 -8.68
N ALA A 56 7.48 -3.53 -9.20
CA ALA A 56 8.30 -2.48 -8.59
C ALA A 56 7.59 -1.70 -7.46
N TRP A 57 6.40 -2.10 -7.03
CA TRP A 57 5.59 -1.41 -6.00
C TRP A 57 5.35 0.08 -6.31
N ARG A 58 5.06 0.38 -7.58
CA ARG A 58 4.90 1.76 -8.07
C ARG A 58 3.41 2.12 -8.24
N PRO A 59 2.72 2.59 -7.19
CA PRO A 59 1.33 3.04 -7.30
C PRO A 59 1.24 4.33 -8.12
N ARG A 60 0.11 4.49 -8.84
CA ARG A 60 -0.26 5.71 -9.56
C ARG A 60 -1.50 6.32 -8.94
N LEU A 61 -1.58 7.64 -8.96
CA LEU A 61 -2.76 8.35 -8.44
C LEU A 61 -4.04 7.93 -9.18
N ALA A 62 -3.94 7.71 -10.48
CA ALA A 62 -5.09 7.38 -11.32
C ALA A 62 -5.70 5.99 -11.06
N THR A 63 -4.93 5.06 -10.47
CA THR A 63 -5.36 3.67 -10.25
C THR A 63 -5.44 3.31 -8.77
N GLU A 64 -4.45 3.68 -7.98
CA GLU A 64 -4.39 3.35 -6.54
C GLU A 64 -4.96 4.45 -5.64
N GLY A 65 -5.10 5.68 -6.14
CA GLY A 65 -5.61 6.81 -5.38
C GLY A 65 -7.12 7.00 -5.50
N ASP A 66 -7.74 7.50 -4.42
CA ASP A 66 -9.11 8.01 -4.39
C ASP A 66 -9.14 9.38 -3.68
N GLU A 67 -10.32 10.00 -3.56
CA GLU A 67 -10.49 11.31 -2.91
C GLU A 67 -10.08 11.33 -1.43
N LYS A 68 -10.02 10.18 -0.77
CA LYS A 68 -9.68 10.00 0.65
C LYS A 68 -8.25 9.53 0.86
N THR A 69 -7.55 9.19 -0.21
CA THR A 69 -6.20 8.64 -0.14
C THR A 69 -5.22 9.66 0.45
N ILE A 70 -4.43 9.19 1.39
CA ILE A 70 -3.30 9.95 1.95
C ILE A 70 -1.98 9.29 1.52
N PRO A 71 -0.89 10.06 1.37
CA PRO A 71 0.39 9.54 0.86
C PRO A 71 0.96 8.36 1.64
N HIS A 72 0.65 8.25 2.92
CA HIS A 72 1.09 7.14 3.80
C HIS A 72 0.54 5.78 3.36
N GLU A 73 -0.65 5.75 2.77
CA GLU A 73 -1.29 4.50 2.35
C GLU A 73 -0.59 3.84 1.17
N LEU A 74 0.13 4.66 0.35
CA LEU A 74 0.69 4.29 -0.95
C LEU A 74 2.22 4.35 -1.01
N ASP A 75 2.91 4.37 0.13
CA ASP A 75 4.38 4.53 0.21
C ASP A 75 4.92 5.82 -0.47
N TRP A 76 4.06 6.82 -0.68
CA TRP A 76 4.48 8.08 -1.33
C TRP A 76 5.27 9.03 -0.44
N LEU A 77 5.38 8.75 0.87
CA LEU A 77 6.30 9.50 1.72
C LEU A 77 7.76 9.27 1.29
N ARG A 78 8.03 8.12 0.70
CA ARG A 78 9.37 7.78 0.22
C ARG A 78 9.81 8.65 -0.96
N SER A 79 8.90 9.00 -1.86
CA SER A 79 9.23 9.59 -3.16
C SER A 79 8.54 10.90 -3.50
N ALA A 80 7.37 11.20 -2.90
CA ALA A 80 6.51 12.30 -3.31
C ALA A 80 6.23 13.33 -2.21
N VAL A 81 6.66 13.08 -0.97
CA VAL A 81 6.46 13.99 0.17
C VAL A 81 7.80 14.39 0.76
N HIS A 82 7.95 15.67 1.05
CA HIS A 82 9.09 16.21 1.77
C HIS A 82 8.64 16.71 3.14
N LEU A 83 9.02 16.02 4.21
CA LEU A 83 8.52 16.26 5.56
C LEU A 83 9.06 17.54 6.21
N THR A 84 10.21 18.05 5.75
CA THR A 84 10.91 19.20 6.36
C THR A 84 10.86 20.47 5.53
N LYS A 85 10.20 20.47 4.35
CA LYS A 85 10.04 21.69 3.54
C LYS A 85 8.93 22.59 4.10
N GLY A 86 8.87 23.83 3.59
CA GLY A 86 7.80 24.80 3.88
C GLY A 86 6.40 24.31 3.50
N CYS A 87 5.39 25.13 3.73
CA CYS A 87 3.98 24.79 3.60
C CYS A 87 3.58 24.19 2.24
N TYR A 88 2.71 23.19 2.28
CA TYR A 88 2.06 22.60 1.11
C TYR A 88 0.63 22.15 1.46
N ARG A 89 -0.21 21.98 0.44
CA ARG A 89 -1.61 21.56 0.64
C ARG A 89 -1.67 20.19 1.27
N GLY A 90 -2.43 20.06 2.38
CA GLY A 90 -2.59 18.79 3.11
C GLY A 90 -1.48 18.50 4.13
N GLN A 91 -0.50 19.38 4.32
CA GLN A 91 0.64 19.18 5.23
C GLN A 91 0.22 18.83 6.65
N GLU A 92 -0.83 19.46 7.18
CA GLU A 92 -1.31 19.21 8.55
C GLU A 92 -1.75 17.73 8.71
N THR A 93 -2.51 17.20 7.75
CA THR A 93 -2.94 15.80 7.76
C THR A 93 -1.74 14.86 7.63
N VAL A 94 -0.83 15.15 6.70
CA VAL A 94 0.39 14.35 6.50
C VAL A 94 1.23 14.34 7.77
N ALA A 95 1.52 15.49 8.36
CA ALA A 95 2.33 15.59 9.57
C ALA A 95 1.64 14.92 10.79
N LYS A 96 0.32 15.09 10.93
CA LYS A 96 -0.44 14.46 12.01
C LYS A 96 -0.41 12.94 11.93
N VAL A 97 -0.63 12.36 10.76
CA VAL A 97 -0.59 10.91 10.59
C VAL A 97 0.84 10.40 10.75
N HIS A 98 1.83 11.08 10.15
CA HIS A 98 3.24 10.69 10.28
C HIS A 98 3.70 10.66 11.74
N ASN A 99 3.39 11.69 12.51
CA ASN A 99 3.90 11.83 13.87
C ASN A 99 3.07 11.09 14.93
N LEU A 100 1.75 11.11 14.84
CA LEU A 100 0.84 10.73 15.92
C LEU A 100 -0.20 9.68 15.57
N GLY A 101 -0.42 9.44 14.27
CA GLY A 101 -1.49 8.58 13.77
C GLY A 101 -1.00 7.43 12.92
N HIS A 102 -1.96 6.68 12.39
CA HIS A 102 -1.71 5.63 11.42
C HIS A 102 -2.65 5.81 10.23
N PRO A 103 -2.23 5.49 8.99
CA PRO A 103 -3.14 5.47 7.87
C PRO A 103 -4.23 4.41 8.09
N PRO A 104 -5.48 4.66 7.67
CA PRO A 104 -6.56 3.70 7.87
C PRO A 104 -6.45 2.47 6.97
N ARG A 105 -5.77 2.62 5.84
CA ARG A 105 -5.54 1.59 4.81
C ARG A 105 -4.06 1.50 4.50
N ARG A 106 -3.66 0.46 3.80
CA ARG A 106 -2.29 0.25 3.35
C ARG A 106 -2.22 -0.46 2.02
N LEU A 107 -1.23 -0.12 1.21
CA LEU A 107 -0.90 -0.80 -0.03
C LEU A 107 -0.21 -2.13 0.27
N VAL A 108 -0.61 -3.16 -0.46
CA VAL A 108 0.05 -4.47 -0.52
C VAL A 108 0.22 -4.88 -1.97
N MET A 109 1.25 -5.68 -2.25
CA MET A 109 1.31 -6.46 -3.47
C MET A 109 0.75 -7.86 -3.19
N LEU A 110 0.00 -8.40 -4.14
CA LEU A 110 -0.57 -9.74 -4.08
C LEU A 110 0.08 -10.62 -5.14
N HIS A 111 0.57 -11.78 -4.72
CA HIS A 111 0.88 -12.89 -5.60
C HIS A 111 -0.36 -13.76 -5.71
N LEU A 112 -0.91 -13.86 -6.89
CA LEU A 112 -2.17 -14.54 -7.17
C LEU A 112 -1.92 -15.97 -7.62
N ASP A 113 -2.80 -16.90 -7.24
CA ASP A 113 -2.77 -18.23 -7.84
C ASP A 113 -3.19 -18.15 -9.32
N GLY A 114 -2.34 -18.65 -10.19
CA GLY A 114 -2.56 -18.62 -11.64
C GLY A 114 -3.30 -19.83 -12.17
N SER A 115 -3.72 -20.81 -11.35
CA SER A 115 -4.30 -22.08 -11.78
C SER A 115 -5.61 -21.91 -12.56
N ASP A 116 -6.46 -20.97 -12.16
CA ASP A 116 -7.74 -20.71 -12.83
C ASP A 116 -7.63 -19.77 -14.04
N SER A 117 -6.41 -19.30 -14.36
CA SER A 117 -6.16 -18.32 -15.43
C SER A 117 -6.93 -17.00 -15.31
N VAL A 118 -7.56 -16.74 -14.18
CA VAL A 118 -8.30 -15.50 -13.88
C VAL A 118 -7.31 -14.41 -13.47
N LEU A 119 -7.44 -13.23 -14.04
CA LEU A 119 -6.73 -12.04 -13.63
C LEU A 119 -7.75 -11.05 -13.07
N PRO A 120 -7.65 -10.70 -11.78
CA PRO A 120 -8.58 -9.76 -11.17
C PRO A 120 -8.62 -8.40 -11.86
N SER A 121 -9.78 -7.76 -11.76
CA SER A 121 -10.02 -6.41 -12.25
C SER A 121 -9.92 -5.38 -11.12
N PRO A 122 -9.61 -4.12 -11.42
CA PRO A 122 -9.71 -3.04 -10.44
C PRO A 122 -11.11 -2.97 -9.82
N GLY A 123 -11.18 -2.93 -8.49
CA GLY A 123 -12.43 -2.95 -7.72
C GLY A 123 -12.82 -4.33 -7.19
N ASP A 124 -12.21 -5.42 -7.66
CA ASP A 124 -12.46 -6.75 -7.12
C ASP A 124 -12.12 -6.83 -5.63
N GLU A 125 -12.95 -7.53 -4.88
CA GLU A 125 -12.84 -7.59 -3.42
C GLU A 125 -11.67 -8.47 -2.97
N VAL A 126 -10.88 -7.94 -2.03
CA VAL A 126 -9.89 -8.72 -1.28
C VAL A 126 -10.52 -9.21 0.02
N LEU A 127 -10.46 -10.51 0.26
CA LEU A 127 -11.13 -11.20 1.35
C LEU A 127 -10.11 -11.80 2.33
N LEU A 128 -10.47 -11.76 3.60
CA LEU A 128 -9.88 -12.58 4.67
C LEU A 128 -10.97 -13.52 5.19
N GLY A 129 -10.94 -14.79 4.79
CA GLY A 129 -12.07 -15.68 4.91
C GLY A 129 -13.29 -15.14 4.13
N GLU A 130 -14.41 -14.91 4.80
CA GLU A 130 -15.61 -14.34 4.18
C GLU A 130 -15.68 -12.81 4.25
N LYS A 131 -14.75 -12.17 4.96
CA LYS A 131 -14.79 -10.73 5.23
C LYS A 131 -14.02 -9.94 4.19
N THR A 132 -14.66 -8.98 3.55
CA THR A 132 -14.01 -8.01 2.68
C THR A 132 -13.09 -7.09 3.51
N VAL A 133 -11.80 -7.15 3.22
CA VAL A 133 -10.75 -6.38 3.88
C VAL A 133 -10.12 -5.31 2.99
N GLY A 134 -10.38 -5.33 1.68
CA GLY A 134 -9.82 -4.39 0.73
C GLY A 134 -10.33 -4.60 -0.69
N GLN A 135 -9.65 -3.99 -1.63
CA GLN A 135 -9.94 -4.12 -3.07
C GLN A 135 -8.66 -4.09 -3.89
N VAL A 136 -8.68 -4.79 -5.02
CA VAL A 136 -7.64 -4.73 -6.05
C VAL A 136 -7.70 -3.37 -6.73
N THR A 137 -6.54 -2.79 -7.01
CA THR A 137 -6.43 -1.51 -7.71
C THR A 137 -5.79 -1.65 -9.09
N SER A 138 -4.85 -2.58 -9.22
CA SER A 138 -4.20 -2.93 -10.49
C SER A 138 -3.82 -4.39 -10.49
N ALA A 139 -3.89 -5.05 -11.65
CA ALA A 139 -3.42 -6.42 -11.81
C ALA A 139 -2.74 -6.61 -13.17
N ALA A 140 -1.75 -7.49 -13.22
CA ALA A 140 -1.06 -7.84 -14.46
C ALA A 140 -0.43 -9.23 -14.36
N ARG A 141 -0.02 -9.78 -15.52
CA ARG A 141 0.81 -10.99 -15.61
C ARG A 141 2.27 -10.60 -15.78
N HIS A 142 3.07 -10.84 -14.76
CA HIS A 142 4.51 -10.62 -14.82
C HIS A 142 5.20 -11.86 -15.40
N PHE A 143 6.28 -11.66 -16.14
CA PHE A 143 6.97 -12.74 -16.88
C PHE A 143 7.66 -13.77 -15.95
N GLU A 144 8.05 -13.37 -14.72
CA GLU A 144 8.65 -14.26 -13.73
C GLU A 144 7.70 -14.54 -12.56
N LEU A 145 7.02 -13.52 -12.04
CA LEU A 145 6.19 -13.62 -10.85
C LEU A 145 4.79 -14.21 -11.13
N GLY A 146 4.44 -14.40 -12.41
CA GLY A 146 3.09 -14.80 -12.77
C GLY A 146 2.05 -13.70 -12.56
N PRO A 147 0.79 -14.04 -12.21
CA PRO A 147 -0.23 -13.04 -11.96
C PRO A 147 0.03 -12.33 -10.61
N ILE A 148 0.12 -11.01 -10.67
CA ILE A 148 0.35 -10.12 -9.53
C ILE A 148 -0.65 -8.97 -9.53
N ALA A 149 -0.90 -8.40 -8.35
CA ALA A 149 -1.78 -7.24 -8.21
C ALA A 149 -1.28 -6.26 -7.15
N LEU A 150 -1.66 -4.98 -7.27
CA LEU A 150 -1.66 -4.05 -6.15
C LEU A 150 -3.07 -4.00 -5.56
N ALA A 151 -3.14 -3.92 -4.26
CA ALA A 151 -4.40 -3.82 -3.54
C ALA A 151 -4.28 -2.86 -2.35
N ILE A 152 -5.39 -2.19 -2.04
CA ILE A 152 -5.54 -1.39 -0.84
C ILE A 152 -6.35 -2.19 0.16
N VAL A 153 -5.75 -2.52 1.30
CA VAL A 153 -6.40 -3.27 2.38
C VAL A 153 -6.53 -2.43 3.65
N LYS A 154 -7.45 -2.80 4.53
CA LYS A 154 -7.55 -2.19 5.86
C LYS A 154 -6.23 -2.36 6.61
N ARG A 155 -5.76 -1.31 7.29
CA ARG A 155 -4.52 -1.35 8.07
C ARG A 155 -4.45 -2.54 9.03
N THR A 156 -5.58 -2.89 9.64
CA THR A 156 -5.69 -3.97 10.65
C THR A 156 -5.73 -5.38 10.06
N THR A 157 -5.67 -5.53 8.74
CA THR A 157 -5.55 -6.84 8.10
C THR A 157 -4.20 -7.45 8.49
N ASP A 158 -4.22 -8.68 9.00
CA ASP A 158 -3.02 -9.40 9.40
C ASP A 158 -2.06 -9.52 8.20
N PRO A 159 -0.81 -9.03 8.32
CA PRO A 159 0.15 -9.06 7.22
C PRO A 159 0.60 -10.46 6.80
N HIS A 160 0.37 -11.47 7.63
CA HIS A 160 0.75 -12.86 7.37
C HIS A 160 -0.44 -13.75 7.00
N ALA A 161 -1.65 -13.18 6.97
CA ALA A 161 -2.83 -13.95 6.59
C ALA A 161 -2.85 -14.26 5.10
N GLU A 162 -3.30 -15.45 4.76
CA GLU A 162 -3.69 -15.81 3.41
C GLU A 162 -4.98 -15.07 3.05
N LEU A 163 -4.96 -14.43 1.90
CA LEU A 163 -6.08 -13.66 1.36
C LEU A 163 -6.66 -14.40 0.15
N ALA A 164 -7.83 -13.97 -0.28
CA ALA A 164 -8.38 -14.36 -1.57
C ALA A 164 -8.93 -13.12 -2.28
N VAL A 165 -8.90 -13.13 -3.59
CA VAL A 165 -9.56 -12.11 -4.43
C VAL A 165 -10.80 -12.74 -5.06
N ARG A 166 -11.95 -12.07 -4.91
CA ARG A 166 -13.18 -12.46 -5.58
C ARG A 166 -13.26 -11.76 -6.92
N SER A 167 -13.03 -12.51 -8.00
CA SER A 167 -13.09 -12.02 -9.37
C SER A 167 -14.04 -12.89 -10.18
N GLU A 168 -15.02 -12.29 -10.87
CA GLU A 168 -16.01 -13.00 -11.71
C GLU A 168 -16.72 -14.17 -11.01
N GLY A 169 -16.88 -14.08 -9.68
CA GLY A 169 -17.49 -15.15 -8.87
C GLY A 169 -16.51 -16.27 -8.45
N ILE A 170 -15.27 -16.22 -8.89
CA ILE A 170 -14.20 -17.15 -8.51
C ILE A 170 -13.39 -16.55 -7.35
N LEU A 171 -12.97 -17.40 -6.44
CA LEU A 171 -12.06 -17.04 -5.36
C LEU A 171 -10.63 -17.42 -5.77
N VAL A 172 -9.81 -16.43 -6.05
CA VAL A 172 -8.40 -16.60 -6.41
C VAL A 172 -7.55 -16.45 -5.13
N PRO A 173 -6.88 -17.51 -4.67
CA PRO A 173 -5.97 -17.42 -3.52
C PRO A 173 -4.87 -16.39 -3.78
N ALA A 174 -4.49 -15.65 -2.72
CA ALA A 174 -3.52 -14.57 -2.83
C ALA A 174 -2.61 -14.51 -1.60
N ALA A 175 -1.30 -14.55 -1.82
CA ALA A 175 -0.31 -14.24 -0.79
C ALA A 175 0.02 -12.75 -0.84
N GLN A 176 0.04 -12.09 0.32
CA GLN A 176 0.35 -10.67 0.37
C GLN A 176 1.83 -10.42 0.65
N GLU A 177 2.35 -9.40 -0.02
CA GLU A 177 3.66 -8.80 0.24
C GLU A 177 3.46 -7.36 0.75
N ILE A 178 4.18 -7.01 1.82
CA ILE A 178 3.94 -5.77 2.55
C ILE A 178 4.65 -4.62 1.84
N VAL A 179 3.90 -3.75 1.18
CA VAL A 179 4.43 -2.48 0.65
C VAL A 179 4.42 -1.41 1.74
N VAL A 180 3.28 -1.25 2.41
CA VAL A 180 3.14 -0.37 3.57
C VAL A 180 2.79 -1.22 4.79
N PRO A 181 3.62 -1.22 5.85
CA PRO A 181 3.39 -2.03 7.03
C PRO A 181 2.21 -1.51 7.88
N PRO A 182 1.56 -2.38 8.68
CA PRO A 182 0.46 -1.96 9.57
C PRO A 182 0.86 -0.89 10.60
N GLU A 183 2.15 -0.83 10.94
CA GLU A 183 2.74 0.09 11.92
C GLU A 183 3.03 1.47 11.32
N ALA A 184 2.90 1.66 10.01
CA ALA A 184 3.18 2.92 9.33
C ALA A 184 2.52 4.11 10.04
N GLY A 185 3.26 5.21 10.19
CA GLY A 185 2.85 6.38 10.96
C GLY A 185 3.36 6.36 12.40
N ALA A 186 2.85 7.28 13.22
CA ALA A 186 3.22 7.45 14.63
C ALA A 186 4.74 7.52 14.90
N ALA A 187 5.51 8.06 13.96
CA ALA A 187 6.98 8.09 13.99
C ALA A 187 7.58 8.83 15.21
N ALA A 188 6.82 9.77 15.80
CA ALA A 188 7.24 10.48 17.00
C ALA A 188 7.21 9.61 18.27
N ASN A 189 6.64 8.39 18.20
CA ASN A 189 6.56 7.41 19.28
C ASN A 189 6.12 8.02 20.64
N VAL A 190 5.15 8.95 20.59
CA VAL A 190 4.63 9.63 21.78
C VAL A 190 3.83 8.64 22.62
N PRO A 191 4.18 8.43 23.91
CA PRO A 191 3.42 7.54 24.79
C PRO A 191 1.96 7.98 24.86
N ARG A 192 1.02 7.06 24.63
CA ARG A 192 -0.39 7.34 24.84
C ARG A 192 -0.65 7.49 26.33
N LEU A 193 -0.92 8.70 26.78
CA LEU A 193 -1.40 8.91 28.14
C LEU A 193 -2.71 8.15 28.35
N PRO A 194 -2.90 7.49 29.51
CA PRO A 194 -4.19 6.88 29.86
C PRO A 194 -5.29 7.93 29.72
N ARG A 195 -6.44 7.54 29.17
CA ARG A 195 -7.59 8.45 29.12
C ARG A 195 -7.93 8.90 30.56
N LEU A 196 -7.86 10.19 30.84
CA LEU A 196 -8.37 10.78 32.06
C LEU A 196 -9.84 10.35 32.20
N GLY A 197 -10.16 9.53 33.22
CA GLY A 197 -11.51 9.02 33.44
C GLY A 197 -11.70 7.50 33.32
N ALA A 198 -10.67 6.71 33.00
CA ALA A 198 -10.74 5.27 33.16
C ALA A 198 -10.64 4.89 34.66
N VAL A 199 -11.74 4.99 35.36
CA VAL A 199 -11.87 4.47 36.72
C VAL A 199 -11.90 2.95 36.61
N THR A 200 -10.81 2.29 36.97
CA THR A 200 -10.80 0.86 37.26
C THR A 200 -11.64 0.64 38.49
N ARG A 201 -12.87 0.14 38.32
CA ARG A 201 -13.64 -0.41 39.46
C ARG A 201 -12.89 -1.63 39.97
N SER A 202 -12.17 -1.48 41.07
CA SER A 202 -11.70 -2.62 41.85
C SER A 202 -12.92 -3.34 42.40
N GLY A 203 -13.12 -4.60 41.93
CA GLY A 203 -14.15 -5.46 42.52
C GLY A 203 -13.86 -5.70 43.99
N SER A 204 -14.74 -5.24 44.88
CA SER A 204 -14.77 -5.64 46.25
C SER A 204 -15.23 -7.11 46.32
N SER A 205 -14.30 -8.01 46.55
CA SER A 205 -14.60 -9.35 47.07
C SER A 205 -15.13 -9.20 48.47
N ALA A 206 -16.43 -9.32 48.66
CA ALA A 206 -17.02 -9.52 49.97
C ALA A 206 -16.68 -10.95 50.44
N GLU A 207 -15.77 -11.06 51.38
CA GLU A 207 -15.66 -12.26 52.22
C GLU A 207 -16.84 -12.29 53.15
N ASP A 208 -17.77 -13.20 52.90
CA ASP A 208 -18.82 -13.56 53.85
C ASP A 208 -18.26 -14.62 54.80
N GLY A 209 -17.88 -14.17 55.97
CA GLY A 209 -17.47 -15.00 57.08
C GLY A 209 -18.69 -15.46 57.87
N ARG A 210 -19.00 -16.78 57.83
CA ARG A 210 -19.82 -17.46 58.85
C ARG A 210 -19.00 -18.61 59.43
N GLY A 211 -18.93 -18.51 60.59
CA GLY A 211 -18.78 -19.49 61.50
C GLY A 211 -18.74 -19.96 62.60
#